data_ca7a625cae01f236eef90a5b2bd17eed
#
_entry.id   ca7a625cae01f236eef90a5b2bd17eed
#
_cell.length_a   1.000
_cell.length_b   1.000
_cell.length_c   1.000
_cell.angle_alpha   90.00
_cell.angle_beta   90.00
_cell.angle_gamma   90.00
#
_symmetry.space_group_name_H-M   'P 1'
#
loop_
_entity.id
_entity.type
_entity.pdbx_description
1 polymer ?
#
loop_
_entity_poly.entity_id
_entity_poly.type
_entity_poly.pdbx_seq_one_letter_code
_entity_poly.pdbx_strand_id
1 'polypeptide(L)'
;RLLNENKEQFLNVLRIADSDIVKIDSRHENKVLSTAVIDPADNQILSVEDIQKPQLVITTYHRNNPDVPFNFFAEESDGTQRLFSMMLTILDIVKNNKILLIDEIETQLHIKLVEYIIGLFNKSESAQLIYTTHNTYLLNTNKLRKDQIYFVNKRDDGSSDLHSLFDYKDFRDGLDAEKAYLQGRFDAIPYIDEQTDSFINRNWYGTTN
;
A
#
# COMPACT_ATOMS: atom_id res chain seq x y z
N ARG A 1 -0.97 22.57 -2.76
CA ARG A 1 -1.39 23.23 -1.51
C ARG A 1 -1.10 22.35 -0.29
N LEU A 2 -1.69 21.14 -0.19
CA LEU A 2 -1.48 20.21 0.95
C LEU A 2 0.00 19.89 1.21
N LEU A 3 0.79 19.64 0.15
CA LEU A 3 2.23 19.38 0.28
C LEU A 3 2.97 20.57 0.91
N ASN A 4 2.68 21.79 0.45
CA ASN A 4 3.36 22.99 0.94
C ASN A 4 3.00 23.33 2.38
N GLU A 5 1.74 23.09 2.78
CA GLU A 5 1.24 23.30 4.14
C GLU A 5 1.79 22.25 5.14
N ASN A 6 2.14 21.05 4.65
CA ASN A 6 2.56 19.92 5.50
C ASN A 6 3.94 19.36 5.08
N LYS A 7 4.80 20.19 4.51
CA LYS A 7 6.08 19.78 3.90
C LYS A 7 6.97 18.97 4.83
N GLU A 8 7.08 19.37 6.09
CA GLU A 8 7.87 18.63 7.10
C GLU A 8 7.28 17.25 7.42
N GLN A 9 5.97 17.17 7.53
CA GLN A 9 5.29 15.89 7.78
C GLN A 9 5.49 14.92 6.62
N PHE A 10 5.36 15.41 5.38
CA PHE A 10 5.67 14.62 4.18
C PHE A 10 7.13 14.16 4.16
N LEU A 11 8.05 15.06 4.45
CA LEU A 11 9.47 14.73 4.49
C LEU A 11 9.78 13.66 5.55
N ASN A 12 9.19 13.78 6.74
CA ASN A 12 9.37 12.79 7.81
C ASN A 12 8.84 11.41 7.41
N VAL A 13 7.71 11.36 6.69
CA VAL A 13 7.15 10.10 6.19
C VAL A 13 8.02 9.52 5.07
N LEU A 14 8.46 10.34 4.10
CA LEU A 14 9.34 9.89 3.04
C LEU A 14 10.65 9.32 3.59
N ARG A 15 11.20 9.90 4.67
CA ARG A 15 12.39 9.39 5.35
C ARG A 15 12.22 8.01 5.98
N ILE A 16 10.99 7.56 6.21
CA ILE A 16 10.72 6.19 6.65
C ILE A 16 10.90 5.21 5.48
N ALA A 17 10.51 5.61 4.26
CA ALA A 17 10.71 4.83 3.05
C ALA A 17 12.15 4.89 2.56
N ASP A 18 12.70 6.11 2.54
CA ASP A 18 14.07 6.38 2.14
C ASP A 18 14.70 7.42 3.09
N SER A 19 15.58 6.97 3.97
CA SER A 19 16.25 7.81 4.98
C SER A 19 17.17 8.86 4.38
N ASP A 20 17.51 8.72 3.09
CA ASP A 20 18.44 9.62 2.41
C ASP A 20 17.74 10.84 1.80
N ILE A 21 16.42 10.84 1.70
CA ILE A 21 15.66 12.03 1.27
C ILE A 21 15.73 13.08 2.37
N VAL A 22 16.38 14.21 2.07
CA VAL A 22 16.59 15.30 3.04
C VAL A 22 15.73 16.53 2.76
N LYS A 23 15.26 16.69 1.52
CA LYS A 23 14.43 17.82 1.12
C LYS A 23 13.45 17.42 0.02
N ILE A 24 12.27 18.03 0.04
CA ILE A 24 11.25 17.95 -1.01
C ILE A 24 10.78 19.34 -1.38
N ASP A 25 10.66 19.62 -2.67
CA ASP A 25 10.11 20.84 -3.20
C ASP A 25 9.00 20.55 -4.22
N SER A 26 8.08 21.50 -4.38
CA SER A 26 7.07 21.45 -5.42
C SER A 26 6.89 22.79 -6.09
N ARG A 27 6.77 22.78 -7.41
CA ARG A 27 6.49 23.96 -8.21
C ARG A 27 5.52 23.64 -9.33
N HIS A 28 4.84 24.66 -9.82
CA HIS A 28 4.02 24.53 -11.02
C HIS A 28 4.82 25.01 -12.22
N GLU A 29 4.89 24.19 -13.24
CA GLU A 29 5.48 24.53 -14.53
C GLU A 29 4.41 24.44 -15.61
N ASN A 30 4.45 25.34 -16.58
CA ASN A 30 3.57 25.24 -17.75
C ASN A 30 4.23 24.28 -18.75
N LYS A 31 3.61 23.12 -18.94
CA LYS A 31 4.01 22.18 -19.99
C LYS A 31 3.22 22.46 -21.26
N VAL A 32 3.93 22.63 -22.35
CA VAL A 32 3.32 22.69 -23.66
C VAL A 32 2.99 21.28 -24.11
N LEU A 33 1.72 21.03 -24.36
CA LEU A 33 1.21 19.79 -24.90
C LEU A 33 0.69 20.07 -26.29
N SER A 34 1.31 19.49 -27.31
CA SER A 34 0.82 19.57 -28.69
C SER A 34 -0.28 18.53 -28.87
N THR A 35 -1.49 18.98 -29.14
CA THR A 35 -2.63 18.15 -29.48
C THR A 35 -2.87 18.22 -30.99
N ALA A 36 -2.89 17.05 -31.65
CA ALA A 36 -3.23 16.95 -33.06
C ALA A 36 -4.72 16.62 -33.21
N VAL A 37 -5.42 17.39 -34.03
CA VAL A 37 -6.75 17.05 -34.53
C VAL A 37 -6.58 16.21 -35.78
N ILE A 38 -7.10 15.00 -35.77
CA ILE A 38 -6.96 14.02 -36.85
C ILE A 38 -8.33 13.88 -37.52
N ASP A 39 -8.35 13.91 -38.85
CA ASP A 39 -9.55 13.59 -39.64
C ASP A 39 -9.86 12.07 -39.48
N PRO A 40 -11.04 11.71 -38.99
CA PRO A 40 -11.39 10.31 -38.83
C PRO A 40 -11.60 9.55 -40.14
N ALA A 41 -11.72 10.24 -41.28
CA ALA A 41 -11.97 9.60 -42.57
C ALA A 41 -10.68 9.10 -43.25
N ASP A 42 -9.56 9.83 -43.12
CA ASP A 42 -8.32 9.52 -43.81
C ASP A 42 -7.07 9.55 -42.90
N ASN A 43 -7.27 9.72 -41.60
CA ASN A 43 -6.18 9.80 -40.59
C ASN A 43 -5.17 10.95 -40.83
N GLN A 44 -5.56 11.97 -41.58
CA GLN A 44 -4.70 13.15 -41.79
C GLN A 44 -4.78 14.10 -40.59
N ILE A 45 -3.63 14.73 -40.26
CA ILE A 45 -3.55 15.75 -39.21
C ILE A 45 -4.13 17.06 -39.78
N LEU A 46 -5.28 17.50 -39.26
CA LEU A 46 -5.95 18.73 -39.67
C LEU A 46 -5.33 19.98 -39.03
N SER A 47 -4.95 19.88 -37.77
CA SER A 47 -4.27 20.93 -37.03
C SER A 47 -3.46 20.42 -35.87
N VAL A 48 -2.45 21.17 -35.47
CA VAL A 48 -1.69 20.95 -34.24
C VAL A 48 -1.83 22.20 -33.38
N GLU A 49 -2.37 22.04 -32.19
CA GLU A 49 -2.51 23.15 -31.24
C GLU A 49 -1.64 22.90 -30.02
N ASP A 50 -0.86 23.90 -29.65
CA ASP A 50 -0.06 23.88 -28.44
C ASP A 50 -0.87 24.44 -27.27
N ILE A 51 -1.21 23.56 -26.31
CA ILE A 51 -1.95 23.94 -25.12
C ILE A 51 -0.97 23.95 -23.92
N GLN A 52 -0.87 25.10 -23.27
CA GLN A 52 -0.14 25.20 -22.02
C GLN A 52 -1.00 24.68 -20.87
N LYS A 53 -0.56 23.58 -20.23
CA LYS A 53 -1.21 23.07 -19.02
C LYS A 53 -0.26 23.19 -17.82
N PRO A 54 -0.74 23.73 -16.69
CA PRO A 54 0.04 23.74 -15.47
C PRO A 54 0.26 22.28 -15.01
N GLN A 55 1.51 21.88 -14.85
CA GLN A 55 1.92 20.59 -14.32
C GLN A 55 2.59 20.81 -12.98
N LEU A 56 2.19 20.01 -11.97
CA LEU A 56 2.88 19.96 -10.69
C LEU A 56 4.17 19.15 -10.85
N VAL A 57 5.30 19.77 -10.60
CA VAL A 57 6.61 19.12 -10.55
C VAL A 57 7.01 18.99 -9.09
N ILE A 58 7.30 17.78 -8.65
CA ILE A 58 7.81 17.47 -7.32
C ILE A 58 9.27 17.04 -7.48
N THR A 59 10.10 17.56 -6.62
CA THR A 59 11.55 17.34 -6.66
C THR A 59 12.02 16.92 -5.27
N THR A 60 12.83 15.89 -5.20
CA THR A 60 13.52 15.42 -3.99
C THR A 60 15.00 15.70 -4.06
N TYR A 61 15.65 15.72 -2.89
CA TYR A 61 17.07 15.91 -2.75
C TYR A 61 17.60 14.92 -1.72
N HIS A 62 18.70 14.25 -2.05
CA HIS A 62 19.29 13.21 -1.24
C HIS A 62 20.50 13.71 -0.45
N ARG A 63 20.77 13.09 0.69
CA ARG A 63 21.82 13.48 1.64
C ARG A 63 23.20 13.59 0.98
N ASN A 64 23.54 12.62 0.12
CA ASN A 64 24.84 12.58 -0.52
C ASN A 64 24.99 13.58 -1.67
N ASN A 65 23.88 14.12 -2.19
CA ASN A 65 23.82 15.08 -3.28
C ASN A 65 22.73 16.13 -3.02
N PRO A 66 22.91 16.97 -1.97
CA PRO A 66 21.84 17.86 -1.50
C PRO A 66 21.47 18.98 -2.48
N ASP A 67 22.33 19.25 -3.45
CA ASP A 67 22.13 20.30 -4.47
C ASP A 67 21.64 19.73 -5.80
N VAL A 68 21.58 18.39 -5.94
CA VAL A 68 21.12 17.73 -7.18
C VAL A 68 19.62 17.42 -7.06
N PRO A 69 18.78 18.00 -7.92
CA PRO A 69 17.36 17.72 -7.90
C PRO A 69 17.06 16.37 -8.60
N PHE A 70 16.24 15.55 -7.97
CA PHE A 70 15.68 14.32 -8.53
C PHE A 70 14.21 14.55 -8.85
N ASN A 71 13.78 14.12 -10.03
CA ASN A 71 12.35 14.14 -10.37
C ASN A 71 11.64 13.03 -9.61
N PHE A 72 10.74 13.40 -8.70
CA PHE A 72 10.08 12.47 -7.80
C PHE A 72 9.40 11.30 -8.53
N PHE A 73 8.66 11.56 -9.60
CA PHE A 73 7.91 10.53 -10.31
C PHE A 73 8.72 9.71 -11.33
N ALA A 74 9.93 10.16 -11.67
CA ALA A 74 10.77 9.47 -12.64
C ALA A 74 11.94 8.72 -12.01
N GLU A 75 12.41 9.18 -10.83
CA GLU A 75 13.70 8.75 -10.29
C GLU A 75 13.60 8.15 -8.89
N GLU A 76 12.48 8.36 -8.17
CA GLU A 76 12.26 7.70 -6.87
C GLU A 76 11.70 6.29 -7.03
N SER A 77 11.89 5.45 -6.01
CA SER A 77 11.38 4.08 -6.00
C SER A 77 9.85 4.04 -6.02
N ASP A 78 9.27 2.98 -6.57
CA ASP A 78 7.81 2.76 -6.58
C ASP A 78 7.22 2.78 -5.17
N GLY A 79 7.95 2.23 -4.18
CA GLY A 79 7.55 2.26 -2.78
C GLY A 79 7.47 3.68 -2.22
N THR A 80 8.48 4.52 -2.54
CA THR A 80 8.52 5.94 -2.13
C THR A 80 7.38 6.73 -2.76
N GLN A 81 7.13 6.53 -4.06
CA GLN A 81 6.04 7.19 -4.79
C GLN A 81 4.66 6.77 -4.26
N ARG A 82 4.47 5.48 -4.00
CA ARG A 82 3.23 4.95 -3.44
C ARG A 82 2.98 5.52 -2.05
N LEU A 83 3.99 5.51 -1.18
CA LEU A 83 3.87 6.08 0.17
C LEU A 83 3.47 7.56 0.11
N PHE A 84 4.10 8.34 -0.75
CA PHE A 84 3.78 9.76 -0.92
C PHE A 84 2.31 9.95 -1.34
N SER A 85 1.85 9.20 -2.33
CA SER A 85 0.46 9.27 -2.81
C SER A 85 -0.54 8.85 -1.74
N MET A 86 -0.22 7.80 -0.99
CA MET A 86 -1.04 7.35 0.14
C MET A 86 -1.08 8.39 1.27
N MET A 87 0.03 9.05 1.56
CA MET A 87 0.10 10.03 2.63
C MET A 87 -0.81 11.25 2.39
N LEU A 88 -0.94 11.70 1.15
CA LEU A 88 -1.91 12.76 0.82
C LEU A 88 -3.33 12.36 1.21
N THR A 89 -3.70 11.13 0.85
CA THR A 89 -5.01 10.56 1.17
C THR A 89 -5.18 10.34 2.67
N ILE A 90 -4.18 9.77 3.33
CA ILE A 90 -4.21 9.48 4.78
C ILE A 90 -4.36 10.79 5.58
N LEU A 91 -3.60 11.83 5.25
CA LEU A 91 -3.70 13.12 5.95
C LEU A 91 -5.09 13.75 5.79
N ASP A 92 -5.70 13.66 4.60
CA ASP A 92 -7.07 14.14 4.38
C ASP A 92 -8.08 13.32 5.20
N ILE A 93 -7.94 12.01 5.22
CA ILE A 93 -8.83 11.09 5.94
C ILE A 93 -8.74 11.30 7.45
N VAL A 94 -7.52 11.35 7.99
CA VAL A 94 -7.30 11.54 9.44
C VAL A 94 -7.79 12.92 9.88
N LYS A 95 -7.49 13.95 9.08
CA LYS A 95 -7.90 15.34 9.40
C LYS A 95 -9.43 15.53 9.36
N ASN A 96 -10.10 14.79 8.48
CA ASN A 96 -11.55 14.95 8.26
C ASN A 96 -12.37 13.77 8.82
N ASN A 97 -11.78 12.94 9.68
CA ASN A 97 -12.47 11.84 10.37
C ASN A 97 -13.22 10.89 9.41
N LYS A 98 -12.57 10.53 8.32
CA LYS A 98 -13.15 9.66 7.28
C LYS A 98 -12.73 8.20 7.47
N ILE A 99 -13.31 7.32 6.66
CA ILE A 99 -12.98 5.90 6.58
C ILE A 99 -12.13 5.65 5.35
N LEU A 100 -11.04 4.90 5.49
CA LEU A 100 -10.18 4.44 4.41
C LEU A 100 -10.28 2.92 4.28
N LEU A 101 -10.53 2.45 3.06
CA LEU A 101 -10.48 1.02 2.72
C LEU A 101 -9.26 0.79 1.81
N ILE A 102 -8.43 -0.18 2.15
CA ILE A 102 -7.25 -0.56 1.36
C ILE A 102 -7.26 -2.07 1.19
N ASP A 103 -7.16 -2.51 -0.06
CA ASP A 103 -6.92 -3.92 -0.38
C ASP A 103 -5.42 -4.17 -0.49
N GLU A 104 -4.94 -5.25 0.14
CA GLU A 104 -3.51 -5.62 0.20
C GLU A 104 -2.59 -4.44 0.59
N ILE A 105 -2.77 -3.94 1.82
CA ILE A 105 -2.06 -2.74 2.31
C ILE A 105 -0.54 -2.82 2.19
N GLU A 106 0.02 -4.03 2.21
CA GLU A 106 1.47 -4.28 2.08
C GLU A 106 2.01 -4.19 0.66
N THR A 107 1.16 -4.15 -0.37
CA THR A 107 1.62 -4.14 -1.77
C THR A 107 2.60 -3.00 -2.04
N GLN A 108 3.82 -3.34 -2.47
CA GLN A 108 4.95 -2.41 -2.74
C GLN A 108 5.44 -1.60 -1.53
N LEU A 109 5.00 -1.92 -0.31
CA LEU A 109 5.46 -1.23 0.89
C LEU A 109 6.26 -2.17 1.80
N HIS A 110 7.33 -1.65 2.38
CA HIS A 110 8.02 -2.36 3.45
C HIS A 110 7.12 -2.44 4.68
N ILE A 111 7.11 -3.59 5.37
CA ILE A 111 6.22 -3.87 6.50
C ILE A 111 6.26 -2.78 7.59
N LYS A 112 7.40 -2.16 7.83
CA LYS A 112 7.53 -1.04 8.80
C LYS A 112 6.73 0.19 8.41
N LEU A 113 6.54 0.45 7.11
CA LEU A 113 5.69 1.53 6.62
C LEU A 113 4.22 1.21 6.82
N VAL A 114 3.82 -0.04 6.59
CA VAL A 114 2.47 -0.52 6.87
C VAL A 114 2.14 -0.35 8.36
N GLU A 115 3.03 -0.79 9.26
CA GLU A 115 2.87 -0.59 10.70
C GLU A 115 2.73 0.89 11.08
N TYR A 116 3.51 1.75 10.43
CA TYR A 116 3.43 3.20 10.68
C TYR A 116 2.06 3.74 10.26
N ILE A 117 1.55 3.37 9.08
CA ILE A 117 0.22 3.78 8.60
C ILE A 117 -0.87 3.31 9.57
N ILE A 118 -0.88 2.05 9.96
CA ILE A 118 -1.83 1.51 10.94
C ILE A 118 -1.75 2.30 12.25
N GLY A 119 -0.52 2.61 12.71
CA GLY A 119 -0.29 3.41 13.91
C GLY A 119 -0.84 4.83 13.84
N LEU A 120 -0.90 5.46 12.67
CA LEU A 120 -1.54 6.78 12.49
C LEU A 120 -3.04 6.71 12.76
N PHE A 121 -3.72 5.70 12.22
CA PHE A 121 -5.16 5.51 12.45
C PHE A 121 -5.47 5.12 13.89
N ASN A 122 -4.65 4.29 14.52
CA ASN A 122 -4.81 3.93 15.94
C ASN A 122 -4.65 5.12 16.90
N LYS A 123 -3.97 6.18 16.47
CA LYS A 123 -3.84 7.44 17.23
C LYS A 123 -4.95 8.46 16.91
N SER A 124 -5.71 8.24 15.85
CA SER A 124 -6.84 9.09 15.49
C SER A 124 -8.03 8.80 16.38
N GLU A 125 -8.77 9.84 16.78
CA GLU A 125 -9.97 9.69 17.61
C GLU A 125 -11.16 9.12 16.81
N SER A 126 -11.24 9.37 15.52
CA SER A 126 -12.45 9.11 14.74
C SER A 126 -12.22 8.55 13.33
N ALA A 127 -11.02 8.71 12.76
CA ALA A 127 -10.72 8.14 11.45
C ALA A 127 -10.59 6.61 11.56
N GLN A 128 -11.07 5.89 10.54
CA GLN A 128 -11.04 4.43 10.52
C GLN A 128 -10.23 3.92 9.32
N LEU A 129 -9.46 2.86 9.55
CA LEU A 129 -8.77 2.10 8.51
C LEU A 129 -9.32 0.67 8.48
N ILE A 130 -9.84 0.26 7.33
CA ILE A 130 -10.20 -1.12 7.03
C ILE A 130 -9.27 -1.59 5.94
N TYR A 131 -8.55 -2.68 6.17
CA TYR A 131 -7.59 -3.19 5.19
C TYR A 131 -7.59 -4.70 5.13
N THR A 132 -7.24 -5.23 3.97
CA THR A 132 -6.88 -6.64 3.80
C THR A 132 -5.36 -6.78 3.76
N THR A 133 -4.88 -7.95 4.13
CA THR A 133 -3.45 -8.28 4.09
C THR A 133 -3.24 -9.79 4.01
N HIS A 134 -2.21 -10.22 3.30
CA HIS A 134 -1.68 -11.58 3.34
C HIS A 134 -0.45 -11.70 4.25
N ASN A 135 0.01 -10.60 4.82
CA ASN A 135 1.21 -10.58 5.65
C ASN A 135 0.88 -10.93 7.11
N THR A 136 1.17 -12.16 7.49
CA THR A 136 0.91 -12.71 8.83
C THR A 136 1.65 -11.97 9.95
N TYR A 137 2.75 -11.26 9.65
CA TYR A 137 3.45 -10.43 10.62
C TYR A 137 2.57 -9.33 11.23
N LEU A 138 1.54 -8.88 10.51
CA LEU A 138 0.57 -7.90 11.00
C LEU A 138 -0.41 -8.51 12.00
N LEU A 139 -0.48 -9.83 12.12
CA LEU A 139 -1.32 -10.53 13.07
C LEU A 139 -0.73 -10.50 14.50
N ASN A 140 -0.64 -9.28 15.04
CA ASN A 140 0.04 -9.01 16.31
C ASN A 140 -0.94 -8.42 17.34
N THR A 141 -1.35 -9.26 18.31
CA THR A 141 -2.29 -8.89 19.37
C THR A 141 -1.73 -7.91 20.41
N ASN A 142 -0.41 -7.62 20.38
CA ASN A 142 0.15 -6.53 21.18
C ASN A 142 -0.09 -5.15 20.55
N LYS A 143 -0.42 -5.10 19.25
CA LYS A 143 -0.66 -3.87 18.48
C LYS A 143 -2.11 -3.69 18.08
N LEU A 144 -2.83 -4.80 17.86
CA LEU A 144 -4.23 -4.84 17.47
C LEU A 144 -5.03 -5.60 18.51
N ARG A 145 -6.24 -5.13 18.82
CA ARG A 145 -7.18 -5.86 19.64
C ARG A 145 -7.78 -7.03 18.86
N LYS A 146 -8.21 -8.06 19.54
CA LYS A 146 -8.83 -9.26 18.93
C LYS A 146 -10.07 -8.92 18.09
N ASP A 147 -10.84 -7.92 18.52
CA ASP A 147 -12.04 -7.44 17.82
C ASP A 147 -11.72 -6.63 16.55
N GLN A 148 -10.46 -6.29 16.32
CA GLN A 148 -9.99 -5.63 15.10
C GLN A 148 -9.46 -6.60 14.05
N ILE A 149 -9.29 -7.89 14.40
CA ILE A 149 -8.71 -8.90 13.53
C ILE A 149 -9.82 -9.83 13.05
N TYR A 150 -9.93 -9.93 11.73
CA TYR A 150 -10.90 -10.78 11.06
C TYR A 150 -10.22 -11.75 10.12
N PHE A 151 -10.73 -12.96 10.05
CA PHE A 151 -10.32 -14.01 9.12
C PHE A 151 -11.41 -14.21 8.07
N VAL A 152 -10.99 -14.37 6.82
CA VAL A 152 -11.86 -14.74 5.72
C VAL A 152 -11.55 -16.17 5.34
N ASN A 153 -12.54 -17.02 5.41
CA ASN A 153 -12.45 -18.42 5.01
C ASN A 153 -13.33 -18.66 3.78
N LYS A 154 -12.82 -19.42 2.81
CA LYS A 154 -13.60 -19.87 1.66
C LYS A 154 -14.09 -21.29 1.91
N ARG A 155 -15.41 -21.50 1.89
CA ARG A 155 -16.06 -22.80 2.07
C ARG A 155 -16.04 -23.62 0.78
N ASP A 156 -16.27 -24.91 0.89
CA ASP A 156 -16.30 -25.84 -0.25
C ASP A 156 -17.40 -25.51 -1.27
N ASP A 157 -18.50 -24.90 -0.85
CA ASP A 157 -19.58 -24.42 -1.71
C ASP A 157 -19.25 -23.11 -2.47
N GLY A 158 -18.03 -22.56 -2.25
CA GLY A 158 -17.56 -21.33 -2.87
C GLY A 158 -17.98 -20.06 -2.14
N SER A 159 -18.79 -20.14 -1.09
CA SER A 159 -19.11 -18.98 -0.24
C SER A 159 -17.92 -18.58 0.63
N SER A 160 -17.92 -17.33 1.10
CA SER A 160 -16.92 -16.85 2.05
C SER A 160 -17.55 -16.62 3.42
N ASP A 161 -16.82 -16.94 4.47
CA ASP A 161 -17.18 -16.69 5.85
C ASP A 161 -16.22 -15.67 6.46
N LEU A 162 -16.74 -14.80 7.31
CA LEU A 162 -15.97 -13.79 8.01
C LEU A 162 -16.18 -13.93 9.51
N HIS A 163 -15.10 -14.12 10.28
CA HIS A 163 -15.17 -14.25 11.72
C HIS A 163 -14.00 -13.52 12.39
N SER A 164 -14.27 -13.03 13.59
CA SER A 164 -13.29 -12.28 14.37
C SER A 164 -12.42 -13.19 15.22
N LEU A 165 -11.15 -12.79 15.43
CA LEU A 165 -10.30 -13.44 16.42
C LEU A 165 -10.93 -13.39 17.84
N PHE A 166 -11.77 -12.41 18.11
CA PHE A 166 -12.51 -12.29 19.37
C PHE A 166 -13.49 -13.45 19.61
N ASP A 167 -14.01 -14.09 18.56
CA ASP A 167 -14.96 -15.19 18.65
C ASP A 167 -14.31 -16.50 19.18
N TYR A 168 -12.99 -16.60 19.10
CA TYR A 168 -12.20 -17.74 19.58
C TYR A 168 -11.92 -17.61 21.08
N LYS A 169 -12.88 -18.06 21.92
CA LYS A 169 -12.83 -17.93 23.39
C LYS A 169 -11.65 -18.66 24.02
N ASP A 170 -11.15 -19.71 23.38
CA ASP A 170 -9.99 -20.49 23.81
C ASP A 170 -8.65 -19.84 23.43
N PHE A 171 -8.67 -18.79 22.59
CA PHE A 171 -7.49 -18.01 22.28
C PHE A 171 -7.26 -16.92 23.34
N ARG A 172 -6.38 -17.24 24.31
CA ARG A 172 -6.08 -16.34 25.45
C ARG A 172 -5.14 -15.20 25.07
N ASP A 173 -5.16 -14.14 25.88
CA ASP A 173 -4.22 -13.02 25.73
C ASP A 173 -2.78 -13.52 25.98
N GLY A 174 -1.83 -12.99 25.19
CA GLY A 174 -0.43 -13.39 25.24
C GLY A 174 -0.07 -14.61 24.39
N LEU A 175 -1.04 -15.27 23.74
CA LEU A 175 -0.74 -16.29 22.74
C LEU A 175 -0.30 -15.62 21.42
N ASP A 176 0.61 -16.29 20.72
CA ASP A 176 1.08 -15.88 19.41
C ASP A 176 0.01 -16.17 18.35
N ALA A 177 -0.63 -15.09 17.86
CA ALA A 177 -1.71 -15.19 16.87
C ALA A 177 -1.19 -15.60 15.49
N GLU A 178 -0.01 -15.14 15.09
CA GLU A 178 0.61 -15.53 13.84
C GLU A 178 0.90 -17.04 13.81
N LYS A 179 1.51 -17.55 14.89
CA LYS A 179 1.79 -18.98 15.01
C LYS A 179 0.51 -19.82 15.01
N ALA A 180 -0.52 -19.39 15.73
CA ALA A 180 -1.81 -20.08 15.76
C ALA A 180 -2.48 -20.09 14.37
N TYR A 181 -2.41 -18.99 13.64
CA TYR A 181 -2.88 -18.89 12.25
C TYR A 181 -2.14 -19.87 11.34
N LEU A 182 -0.81 -19.86 11.37
CA LEU A 182 0.02 -20.75 10.54
C LEU A 182 -0.17 -22.25 10.89
N GLN A 183 -0.69 -22.56 12.07
CA GLN A 183 -1.09 -23.91 12.48
C GLN A 183 -2.52 -24.29 12.04
N GLY A 184 -3.23 -23.42 11.30
CA GLY A 184 -4.59 -23.68 10.83
C GLY A 184 -5.69 -23.50 11.88
N ARG A 185 -5.38 -22.88 13.03
CA ARG A 185 -6.32 -22.82 14.16
C ARG A 185 -7.57 -21.95 13.88
N PHE A 186 -7.51 -21.10 12.88
CA PHE A 186 -8.57 -20.16 12.55
C PHE A 186 -9.27 -20.48 11.22
N ASP A 187 -9.07 -21.68 10.69
CA ASP A 187 -9.68 -22.21 9.45
C ASP A 187 -9.53 -21.29 8.20
N ALA A 188 -8.55 -20.40 8.21
CA ALA A 188 -8.35 -19.40 7.18
C ALA A 188 -7.07 -19.59 6.34
N ILE A 189 -6.39 -20.71 6.48
CA ILE A 189 -5.21 -21.08 5.68
C ILE A 189 -5.69 -21.81 4.42
N PRO A 190 -5.16 -21.47 3.22
CA PRO A 190 -5.40 -22.26 2.02
C PRO A 190 -4.95 -23.70 2.23
N TYR A 191 -5.84 -24.65 2.03
CA TYR A 191 -5.50 -26.07 2.08
C TYR A 191 -4.81 -26.48 0.78
N ILE A 192 -3.56 -26.90 0.89
CA ILE A 192 -2.82 -27.54 -0.22
C ILE A 192 -2.87 -29.04 0.06
N ASP A 193 -3.63 -29.78 -0.76
CA ASP A 193 -3.75 -31.21 -0.58
C ASP A 193 -2.48 -31.97 -1.03
N GLU A 194 -2.28 -33.17 -0.54
CA GLU A 194 -1.14 -34.03 -0.88
C GLU A 194 -1.12 -34.40 -2.40
N GLN A 195 -2.27 -34.36 -3.09
CA GLN A 195 -2.36 -34.64 -4.51
C GLN A 195 -1.77 -33.48 -5.32
N THR A 196 -2.04 -32.26 -4.91
CA THR A 196 -1.44 -31.05 -5.51
C THR A 196 0.06 -31.03 -5.32
N ASP A 197 0.54 -31.39 -4.11
CA ASP A 197 1.97 -31.46 -3.80
C ASP A 197 2.65 -32.59 -4.62
N SER A 198 2.02 -33.74 -4.74
CA SER A 198 2.51 -34.85 -5.56
C SER A 198 2.53 -34.52 -7.06
N PHE A 199 1.56 -33.74 -7.55
CA PHE A 199 1.50 -33.27 -8.95
C PHE A 199 2.64 -32.28 -9.25
N ILE A 200 2.90 -31.33 -8.36
CA ILE A 200 4.00 -30.36 -8.47
C ILE A 200 5.34 -31.10 -8.48
N ASN A 201 5.55 -32.00 -7.53
CA ASN A 201 6.79 -32.76 -7.42
C ASN A 201 7.08 -33.62 -8.67
N ARG A 202 6.07 -34.27 -9.25
CA ARG A 202 6.25 -35.06 -10.46
C ARG A 202 6.51 -34.25 -11.71
N ASN A 203 5.83 -33.15 -11.89
CA ASN A 203 5.83 -32.40 -13.14
C ASN A 203 6.89 -31.30 -13.20
N TRP A 204 7.34 -30.78 -12.07
CA TRP A 204 8.24 -29.62 -12.02
C TRP A 204 9.63 -29.96 -11.48
N TYR A 205 9.73 -30.90 -10.55
CA TYR A 205 11.03 -31.25 -9.95
C TYR A 205 11.60 -32.59 -10.46
N GLY A 206 10.83 -33.34 -11.25
CA GLY A 206 11.25 -34.66 -11.79
C GLY A 206 11.49 -35.69 -10.68
N THR A 207 11.02 -36.90 -10.85
CA THR A 207 11.44 -38.02 -9.99
C THR A 207 12.91 -38.27 -10.22
N THR A 208 13.81 -37.79 -9.40
CA THR A 208 15.13 -38.40 -9.26
C THR A 208 14.92 -39.77 -8.60
N ASN A 209 14.98 -40.79 -9.44
CA ASN A 209 15.25 -42.16 -8.96
C ASN A 209 16.68 -42.27 -8.44
#